data_7a2275951cfa995b2db461e762b41b4e
#
_entry.id   7a2275951cfa995b2db461e762b41b4e
#
_cell.length_a   1.000
_cell.length_b   1.000
_cell.length_c   1.000
_cell.angle_alpha   90.00
_cell.angle_beta   90.00
_cell.angle_gamma   90.00
#
_symmetry.space_group_name_H-M   'P 1'
#
loop_
_entity.id
_entity.type
_entity.pdbx_description
1 polymer ?
#
loop_
_entity_poly.entity_id
_entity_poly.type
_entity_poly.pdbx_seq_one_letter_code
_entity_poly.pdbx_strand_id
1 'polypeptide(L)'
;MAGTQKNPPLEERRPVWAEVSLGALTYNLEAIRTYVNPPQEKRKTPRKILSIVKGNGYGHGGPEVAKALEKAGSDWFGVTCTDEGIAVRKAGVRKPILILTSFVPGEESRLVKHDLTAVIHRCEQLALLDRAAARRSGKKRVPFHLKIDTGMNRLGIASRDAECFARQLGQCKHLQLTGIFSHFASSGVFTETAVGQQTREQEERFYAAVERLRALGIDPGIVHLANSAAIVTRPETWADMVRPGAILYGYHPGYDPVELRDEAEKKLPLKPVMSLRSKIISLRSVPAGAGIGYDSAFVAQRPSRIGVLAAGYGDGIHRSLGNRGNVLLNGKLAPIVGIISMDVTMIDVTDIESAKIGDVATIHGTDGKHVLPANRVARSIGTVTSDLLCAVSQRVPRRYVR
;
A
#
# COMPACT_ATOMS: atom_id res chain seq x y z
N MET A 1 -22.44 -43.53 -16.06
CA MET A 1 -21.07 -43.05 -15.87
C MET A 1 -21.14 -41.60 -15.42
N ALA A 2 -21.00 -41.35 -14.13
CA ALA A 2 -20.97 -39.99 -13.61
C ALA A 2 -19.57 -39.42 -13.91
N GLY A 3 -19.48 -38.49 -14.85
CA GLY A 3 -18.24 -37.78 -15.14
C GLY A 3 -17.77 -37.07 -13.88
N THR A 4 -16.55 -37.36 -13.48
CA THR A 4 -15.84 -36.63 -12.41
C THR A 4 -15.68 -35.18 -12.85
N GLN A 5 -16.63 -34.31 -12.47
CA GLN A 5 -16.45 -32.88 -12.57
C GLN A 5 -15.18 -32.54 -11.76
N LYS A 6 -14.09 -32.18 -12.44
CA LYS A 6 -12.92 -31.63 -11.78
C LYS A 6 -13.38 -30.44 -10.96
N ASN A 7 -13.17 -30.52 -9.66
CA ASN A 7 -13.44 -29.37 -8.77
C ASN A 7 -12.73 -28.13 -9.35
N PRO A 8 -13.46 -27.02 -9.56
CA PRO A 8 -12.82 -25.80 -10.05
C PRO A 8 -11.70 -25.37 -9.09
N PRO A 9 -10.69 -24.66 -9.57
CA PRO A 9 -9.63 -24.11 -8.70
C PRO A 9 -10.22 -23.38 -7.50
N LEU A 10 -9.52 -23.36 -6.38
CA LEU A 10 -9.98 -22.70 -5.14
C LEU A 10 -10.44 -21.25 -5.39
N GLU A 11 -9.80 -20.58 -6.35
CA GLU A 11 -10.09 -19.22 -6.83
C GLU A 11 -11.48 -19.07 -7.46
N GLU A 12 -12.05 -20.13 -7.96
CA GLU A 12 -13.38 -20.14 -8.58
C GLU A 12 -14.50 -20.61 -7.64
N ARG A 13 -14.12 -21.21 -6.49
CA ARG A 13 -15.09 -21.82 -5.56
C ARG A 13 -15.76 -20.82 -4.63
N ARG A 14 -15.13 -19.68 -4.35
CA ARG A 14 -15.69 -18.67 -3.45
C ARG A 14 -16.50 -17.64 -4.23
N PRO A 15 -17.70 -17.29 -3.73
CA PRO A 15 -18.53 -16.24 -4.32
C PRO A 15 -18.06 -14.82 -3.95
N VAL A 16 -16.86 -14.69 -3.38
CA VAL A 16 -16.17 -13.41 -3.09
C VAL A 16 -14.74 -13.47 -3.64
N TRP A 17 -14.27 -12.39 -4.28
CA TRP A 17 -12.91 -12.28 -4.81
C TRP A 17 -12.48 -10.80 -4.91
N ALA A 18 -11.17 -10.58 -4.88
CA ALA A 18 -10.56 -9.31 -5.23
C ALA A 18 -10.03 -9.41 -6.67
N GLU A 19 -10.57 -8.60 -7.56
CA GLU A 19 -10.07 -8.45 -8.92
C GLU A 19 -8.98 -7.39 -8.92
N VAL A 20 -7.78 -7.75 -9.37
CA VAL A 20 -6.60 -6.89 -9.36
C VAL A 20 -6.15 -6.61 -10.78
N SER A 21 -6.30 -5.37 -11.25
CA SER A 21 -5.89 -4.95 -12.57
C SER A 21 -4.38 -4.67 -12.62
N LEU A 22 -3.62 -5.61 -13.19
CA LEU A 22 -2.18 -5.40 -13.45
C LEU A 22 -1.95 -4.31 -14.50
N GLY A 23 -2.90 -4.12 -15.43
CA GLY A 23 -2.86 -3.02 -16.40
C GLY A 23 -2.98 -1.65 -15.74
N ALA A 24 -3.90 -1.47 -14.79
CA ALA A 24 -4.00 -0.24 -14.01
C ALA A 24 -2.74 0.01 -13.15
N LEU A 25 -2.21 -1.05 -12.54
CA LEU A 25 -0.99 -0.98 -11.72
C LEU A 25 0.23 -0.50 -12.54
N THR A 26 0.43 -1.09 -13.72
CA THR A 26 1.55 -0.71 -14.61
C THR A 26 1.36 0.69 -15.20
N TYR A 27 0.11 1.07 -15.55
CA TYR A 27 -0.21 2.43 -15.94
C TYR A 27 0.16 3.45 -14.85
N ASN A 28 -0.20 3.19 -13.59
CA ASN A 28 0.13 4.08 -12.48
C ASN A 28 1.64 4.21 -12.28
N LEU A 29 2.39 3.11 -12.39
CA LEU A 29 3.86 3.15 -12.31
C LEU A 29 4.46 4.02 -13.41
N GLU A 30 4.00 3.87 -14.65
CA GLU A 30 4.50 4.64 -15.79
C GLU A 30 4.13 6.12 -15.68
N ALA A 31 2.90 6.43 -15.26
CA ALA A 31 2.47 7.80 -14.98
C ALA A 31 3.37 8.46 -13.93
N ILE A 32 3.67 7.75 -12.83
CA ILE A 32 4.58 8.24 -11.78
C ILE A 32 5.99 8.43 -12.34
N ARG A 33 6.51 7.48 -13.13
CA ARG A 33 7.84 7.56 -13.74
C ARG A 33 7.99 8.79 -14.61
N THR A 34 7.02 9.03 -15.49
CA THR A 34 6.98 10.19 -16.37
C THR A 34 6.89 11.48 -15.56
N TYR A 35 6.06 11.49 -14.52
CA TYR A 35 5.84 12.66 -13.68
C TYR A 35 7.10 13.10 -12.93
N VAL A 36 7.86 12.15 -12.37
CA VAL A 36 9.07 12.49 -11.60
C VAL A 36 10.33 12.62 -12.46
N ASN A 37 10.26 12.32 -13.74
CA ASN A 37 11.35 12.49 -14.71
C ASN A 37 10.86 13.29 -15.93
N PRO A 38 10.42 14.55 -15.75
CA PRO A 38 9.90 15.34 -16.85
C PRO A 38 11.00 15.60 -17.90
N PRO A 39 10.70 15.53 -19.22
CA PRO A 39 11.68 15.66 -20.29
C PRO A 39 12.48 16.99 -20.27
N GLN A 40 11.91 18.02 -19.66
CA GLN A 40 12.52 19.34 -19.55
C GLN A 40 13.67 19.37 -18.53
N GLU A 41 13.66 18.46 -17.56
CA GLU A 41 14.71 18.35 -16.55
C GLU A 41 15.90 17.54 -17.08
N LYS A 42 17.00 18.20 -17.40
CA LYS A 42 18.23 17.56 -17.90
C LYS A 42 19.03 16.89 -16.78
N ARG A 43 18.53 15.80 -16.20
CA ARG A 43 19.30 14.98 -15.25
C ARG A 43 20.22 14.01 -15.98
N LYS A 44 21.45 13.83 -15.47
CA LYS A 44 22.37 12.79 -15.98
C LYS A 44 21.82 11.37 -15.79
N THR A 45 21.10 11.15 -14.68
CA THR A 45 20.46 9.86 -14.37
C THR A 45 19.00 10.10 -13.97
N PRO A 46 18.03 9.35 -14.53
CA PRO A 46 16.65 9.43 -14.10
C PRO A 46 16.48 9.07 -12.62
N ARG A 47 15.49 9.68 -11.97
CA ARG A 47 15.10 9.30 -10.61
C ARG A 47 14.59 7.86 -10.59
N LYS A 48 15.04 7.13 -9.60
CA LYS A 48 14.61 5.74 -9.38
C LYS A 48 13.25 5.69 -8.71
N ILE A 49 12.54 4.58 -8.90
CA ILE A 49 11.28 4.31 -8.23
C ILE A 49 11.44 3.11 -7.32
N LEU A 50 11.21 3.31 -6.03
CA LEU A 50 11.08 2.28 -5.02
C LEU A 50 9.59 2.00 -4.81
N SER A 51 9.07 0.99 -5.49
CA SER A 51 7.67 0.58 -5.39
C SER A 51 7.38 -0.05 -4.03
N ILE A 52 6.44 0.51 -3.28
CA ILE A 52 6.07 0.01 -1.94
C ILE A 52 5.04 -1.10 -2.08
N VAL A 53 5.45 -2.32 -1.74
CA VAL A 53 4.62 -3.55 -1.85
C VAL A 53 4.39 -4.26 -0.52
N LYS A 54 4.61 -3.54 0.59
CA LYS A 54 4.33 -4.02 1.96
C LYS A 54 2.84 -4.25 2.19
N GLY A 55 2.49 -4.93 3.27
CA GLY A 55 1.10 -5.26 3.60
C GLY A 55 0.48 -6.15 2.51
N ASN A 56 1.24 -7.14 2.05
CA ASN A 56 0.85 -7.98 0.92
C ASN A 56 0.47 -7.17 -0.34
N GLY A 57 1.30 -6.14 -0.69
CA GLY A 57 1.00 -5.23 -1.79
C GLY A 57 -0.26 -4.39 -1.53
N TYR A 58 -0.39 -3.83 -0.31
CA TYR A 58 -1.62 -3.14 0.11
C TYR A 58 -2.87 -4.02 -0.09
N GLY A 59 -2.78 -5.30 0.25
CA GLY A 59 -3.86 -6.26 0.07
C GLY A 59 -4.02 -6.87 -1.33
N HIS A 60 -3.26 -6.39 -2.32
CA HIS A 60 -3.39 -6.79 -3.74
C HIS A 60 -2.66 -8.09 -4.10
N GLY A 61 -1.86 -8.67 -3.17
CA GLY A 61 -1.01 -9.83 -3.45
C GLY A 61 0.42 -9.41 -3.78
N GLY A 62 1.25 -9.17 -2.74
CA GLY A 62 2.59 -8.59 -2.84
C GLY A 62 3.52 -9.26 -3.86
N PRO A 63 3.66 -10.59 -3.87
CA PRO A 63 4.49 -11.29 -4.82
C PRO A 63 4.12 -11.06 -6.29
N GLU A 64 2.83 -11.17 -6.65
CA GLU A 64 2.37 -10.98 -8.03
C GLU A 64 2.42 -9.51 -8.46
N VAL A 65 2.06 -8.59 -7.56
CA VAL A 65 2.21 -7.14 -7.76
C VAL A 65 3.67 -6.78 -8.01
N ALA A 66 4.61 -7.28 -7.19
CA ALA A 66 6.03 -6.99 -7.35
C ALA A 66 6.59 -7.51 -8.70
N LYS A 67 6.19 -8.72 -9.13
CA LYS A 67 6.56 -9.26 -10.45
C LYS A 67 6.06 -8.38 -11.59
N ALA A 68 4.80 -7.94 -11.51
CA ALA A 68 4.22 -7.07 -12.53
C ALA A 68 4.95 -5.72 -12.59
N LEU A 69 5.23 -5.11 -11.44
CA LEU A 69 5.96 -3.85 -11.33
C LEU A 69 7.42 -3.97 -11.77
N GLU A 70 8.11 -5.09 -11.49
CA GLU A 70 9.47 -5.33 -11.98
C GLU A 70 9.49 -5.39 -13.51
N LYS A 71 8.56 -6.14 -14.10
CA LYS A 71 8.41 -6.22 -15.57
C LYS A 71 8.09 -4.86 -16.19
N ALA A 72 7.34 -4.01 -15.49
CA ALA A 72 7.04 -2.63 -15.90
C ALA A 72 8.18 -1.64 -15.58
N GLY A 73 9.32 -2.10 -15.07
CA GLY A 73 10.52 -1.30 -14.91
C GLY A 73 10.72 -0.67 -13.53
N SER A 74 10.04 -1.10 -12.46
CA SER A 74 10.37 -0.65 -11.10
C SER A 74 11.84 -0.91 -10.76
N ASP A 75 12.50 0.06 -10.14
CA ASP A 75 13.94 -0.03 -9.86
C ASP A 75 14.23 -0.73 -8.53
N TRP A 76 13.36 -0.54 -7.53
CA TRP A 76 13.46 -1.06 -6.18
C TRP A 76 12.09 -1.47 -5.66
N PHE A 77 12.09 -2.33 -4.64
CA PHE A 77 10.89 -2.71 -3.90
C PHE A 77 11.05 -2.40 -2.40
N GLY A 78 9.97 -1.93 -1.77
CA GLY A 78 9.93 -1.65 -0.34
C GLY A 78 8.88 -2.52 0.36
N VAL A 79 9.32 -3.29 1.35
CA VAL A 79 8.47 -4.14 2.19
C VAL A 79 8.66 -3.80 3.66
N THR A 80 7.79 -4.30 4.54
CA THR A 80 7.91 -4.02 5.98
C THR A 80 8.94 -4.91 6.65
N CYS A 81 8.87 -6.23 6.46
CA CYS A 81 9.65 -7.21 7.22
C CYS A 81 10.37 -8.21 6.30
N THR A 82 11.26 -8.98 6.92
CA THR A 82 12.06 -10.01 6.26
C THR A 82 11.21 -11.03 5.53
N ASP A 83 10.08 -11.48 6.12
CA ASP A 83 9.23 -12.50 5.51
C ASP A 83 8.53 -12.01 4.24
N GLU A 84 8.06 -10.76 4.21
CA GLU A 84 7.54 -10.15 2.98
C GLU A 84 8.62 -10.06 1.91
N GLY A 85 9.85 -9.65 2.28
CA GLY A 85 10.98 -9.60 1.36
C GLY A 85 11.33 -10.97 0.78
N ILE A 86 11.34 -12.00 1.60
CA ILE A 86 11.57 -13.38 1.17
C ILE A 86 10.46 -13.85 0.23
N ALA A 87 9.20 -13.57 0.52
CA ALA A 87 8.07 -13.93 -0.33
C ALA A 87 8.19 -13.28 -1.73
N VAL A 88 8.50 -11.98 -1.77
CA VAL A 88 8.74 -11.25 -3.02
C VAL A 88 9.95 -11.82 -3.78
N ARG A 89 11.06 -12.11 -3.09
CA ARG A 89 12.26 -12.71 -3.68
C ARG A 89 11.98 -14.11 -4.25
N LYS A 90 11.25 -14.97 -3.51
CA LYS A 90 10.85 -16.32 -3.95
C LYS A 90 9.90 -16.29 -5.16
N ALA A 91 9.13 -15.22 -5.34
CA ALA A 91 8.30 -15.03 -6.54
C ALA A 91 9.12 -14.72 -7.81
N GLY A 92 10.45 -14.56 -7.69
CA GLY A 92 11.35 -14.37 -8.82
C GLY A 92 11.81 -12.93 -9.04
N VAL A 93 11.40 -11.98 -8.20
CA VAL A 93 11.87 -10.58 -8.25
C VAL A 93 13.39 -10.53 -8.01
N ARG A 94 14.14 -9.88 -8.91
CA ARG A 94 15.60 -9.76 -8.88
C ARG A 94 16.08 -8.39 -8.46
N LYS A 95 15.28 -7.35 -8.64
CA LYS A 95 15.60 -5.98 -8.23
C LYS A 95 15.83 -5.89 -6.72
N PRO A 96 16.56 -4.90 -6.22
CA PRO A 96 16.79 -4.72 -4.79
C PRO A 96 15.47 -4.59 -3.99
N ILE A 97 15.44 -5.19 -2.80
CA ILE A 97 14.30 -5.17 -1.88
C ILE A 97 14.75 -4.55 -0.56
N LEU A 98 14.17 -3.41 -0.19
CA LEU A 98 14.47 -2.67 1.02
C LEU A 98 13.48 -3.02 2.14
N ILE A 99 13.99 -3.41 3.31
CA ILE A 99 13.20 -3.70 4.51
C ILE A 99 12.99 -2.40 5.30
N LEU A 100 11.87 -1.74 5.09
CA LEU A 100 11.62 -0.34 5.53
C LEU A 100 11.59 -0.14 7.05
N THR A 101 11.21 -1.16 7.83
CA THR A 101 11.16 -1.08 9.30
C THR A 101 12.41 -1.62 9.97
N SER A 102 13.39 -2.09 9.18
CA SER A 102 14.58 -2.75 9.68
C SER A 102 14.34 -4.22 10.10
N PHE A 103 15.24 -4.77 10.88
CA PHE A 103 15.22 -6.15 11.36
C PHE A 103 15.32 -6.21 12.89
N VAL A 104 14.83 -7.27 13.46
CA VAL A 104 15.05 -7.59 14.87
C VAL A 104 16.30 -8.46 15.01
N PRO A 105 17.01 -8.43 16.16
CA PRO A 105 18.16 -9.30 16.40
C PRO A 105 17.83 -10.77 16.14
N GLY A 106 18.70 -11.44 15.37
CA GLY A 106 18.53 -12.83 14.94
C GLY A 106 18.03 -13.00 13.50
N GLU A 107 17.55 -11.94 12.84
CA GLU A 107 17.10 -12.01 11.45
C GLU A 107 18.20 -11.70 10.42
N GLU A 108 19.35 -11.18 10.85
CA GLU A 108 20.42 -10.67 9.97
C GLU A 108 20.88 -11.70 8.94
N SER A 109 21.04 -12.95 9.38
CA SER A 109 21.47 -14.04 8.50
C SER A 109 20.44 -14.35 7.41
N ARG A 110 19.13 -14.19 7.71
CA ARG A 110 18.05 -14.37 6.74
C ARG A 110 18.05 -13.25 5.70
N LEU A 111 18.25 -12.00 6.15
CA LEU A 111 18.39 -10.85 5.25
C LEU A 111 19.53 -11.05 4.25
N VAL A 112 20.72 -11.40 4.76
CA VAL A 112 21.91 -11.62 3.95
C VAL A 112 21.72 -12.79 2.97
N LYS A 113 21.15 -13.91 3.46
CA LYS A 113 20.91 -15.12 2.65
C LYS A 113 19.98 -14.85 1.46
N HIS A 114 18.98 -14.01 1.63
CA HIS A 114 17.97 -13.71 0.60
C HIS A 114 18.25 -12.42 -0.19
N ASP A 115 19.46 -11.87 -0.04
CA ASP A 115 19.88 -10.64 -0.73
C ASP A 115 18.88 -9.48 -0.57
N LEU A 116 18.48 -9.25 0.69
CA LEU A 116 17.60 -8.17 1.08
C LEU A 116 18.43 -6.99 1.60
N THR A 117 18.05 -5.77 1.25
CA THR A 117 18.72 -4.56 1.74
C THR A 117 18.12 -4.16 3.08
N ALA A 118 18.94 -4.18 4.13
CA ALA A 118 18.54 -3.77 5.47
C ALA A 118 18.40 -2.26 5.59
N VAL A 119 17.59 -1.81 6.54
CA VAL A 119 17.57 -0.42 7.02
C VAL A 119 18.20 -0.40 8.40
N ILE A 120 19.16 0.49 8.60
CA ILE A 120 19.75 0.79 9.90
C ILE A 120 19.09 2.04 10.47
N HIS A 121 18.53 1.93 11.66
CA HIS A 121 17.90 3.02 12.41
C HIS A 121 18.39 3.14 13.87
N ARG A 122 19.36 2.30 14.25
CA ARG A 122 20.12 2.34 15.51
C ARG A 122 21.54 1.87 15.22
N CYS A 123 22.51 2.53 15.80
CA CYS A 123 23.94 2.27 15.53
C CYS A 123 24.35 0.82 15.85
N GLU A 124 23.79 0.20 16.89
CA GLU A 124 24.10 -1.17 17.30
C GLU A 124 23.77 -2.22 16.24
N GLN A 125 22.83 -1.91 15.33
CA GLN A 125 22.46 -2.82 14.24
C GLN A 125 23.59 -3.00 13.21
N LEU A 126 24.52 -2.04 13.10
CA LEU A 126 25.69 -2.16 12.22
C LEU A 126 26.54 -3.38 12.59
N ALA A 127 26.90 -3.53 13.86
CA ALA A 127 27.71 -4.66 14.32
C ALA A 127 27.01 -6.02 14.15
N LEU A 128 25.68 -6.06 14.34
CA LEU A 128 24.87 -7.26 14.10
C LEU A 128 24.91 -7.67 12.63
N LEU A 129 24.63 -6.73 11.74
CA LEU A 129 24.60 -6.97 10.30
C LEU A 129 26.00 -7.30 9.76
N ASP A 130 27.06 -6.63 10.22
CA ASP A 130 28.44 -6.88 9.79
C ASP A 130 28.90 -8.30 10.14
N ARG A 131 28.58 -8.79 11.36
CA ARG A 131 28.85 -10.19 11.76
C ARG A 131 28.11 -11.20 10.86
N ALA A 132 26.88 -10.92 10.48
CA ALA A 132 26.14 -11.80 9.58
C ALA A 132 26.72 -11.74 8.16
N ALA A 133 27.09 -10.54 7.68
CA ALA A 133 27.72 -10.32 6.39
C ALA A 133 29.07 -11.02 6.27
N ALA A 134 29.88 -11.06 7.35
CA ALA A 134 31.17 -11.75 7.38
C ALA A 134 31.07 -13.27 7.11
N ARG A 135 29.91 -13.87 7.40
CA ARG A 135 29.64 -15.30 7.16
C ARG A 135 29.17 -15.60 5.73
N ARG A 136 28.92 -14.56 4.92
CA ARG A 136 28.52 -14.72 3.52
C ARG A 136 29.74 -15.17 2.70
N SER A 137 29.54 -16.17 1.85
CA SER A 137 30.54 -16.53 0.85
C SER A 137 30.70 -15.41 -0.19
N GLY A 138 31.95 -14.99 -0.46
CA GLY A 138 32.30 -13.97 -1.43
C GLY A 138 32.69 -12.62 -0.82
N LYS A 139 33.41 -11.80 -1.61
CA LYS A 139 34.01 -10.53 -1.17
C LYS A 139 33.07 -9.30 -1.24
N LYS A 140 31.85 -9.47 -1.74
CA LYS A 140 30.94 -8.32 -1.94
C LYS A 140 30.34 -7.88 -0.61
N ARG A 141 30.48 -6.60 -0.29
CA ARG A 141 29.86 -5.98 0.90
C ARG A 141 28.34 -6.05 0.83
N VAL A 142 27.69 -6.20 1.98
CA VAL A 142 26.23 -6.23 2.11
C VAL A 142 25.70 -4.78 2.10
N PRO A 143 24.79 -4.44 1.15
CA PRO A 143 24.23 -3.10 1.08
C PRO A 143 23.21 -2.87 2.19
N PHE A 144 23.17 -1.66 2.69
CA PHE A 144 22.12 -1.20 3.60
C PHE A 144 21.78 0.27 3.35
N HIS A 145 20.59 0.71 3.82
CA HIS A 145 20.20 2.11 3.85
C HIS A 145 20.15 2.62 5.28
N LEU A 146 20.57 3.87 5.47
CA LEU A 146 20.47 4.57 6.73
C LEU A 146 19.12 5.31 6.80
N LYS A 147 18.42 5.18 7.92
CA LYS A 147 17.21 5.94 8.19
C LYS A 147 17.46 7.01 9.24
N ILE A 148 17.13 8.25 8.89
CA ILE A 148 17.20 9.41 9.78
C ILE A 148 15.80 9.73 10.29
N ASP A 149 15.66 9.92 11.60
CA ASP A 149 14.46 10.53 12.17
C ASP A 149 14.61 12.06 12.17
N THR A 150 13.76 12.69 11.40
CA THR A 150 13.74 14.14 11.23
C THR A 150 12.57 14.81 11.97
N GLY A 151 11.80 14.03 12.74
CA GLY A 151 10.68 14.55 13.53
C GLY A 151 9.39 13.75 13.39
N MET A 152 9.41 12.57 12.75
CA MET A 152 8.29 11.62 12.83
C MET A 152 8.26 10.87 14.16
N ASN A 153 9.39 10.79 14.88
CA ASN A 153 9.57 10.15 16.18
C ASN A 153 9.10 8.69 16.22
N ARG A 154 9.43 7.95 15.14
CA ARG A 154 9.04 6.54 15.01
C ARG A 154 10.23 5.61 14.85
N LEU A 155 11.05 5.82 13.85
CA LEU A 155 12.25 5.02 13.55
C LEU A 155 13.28 5.89 12.82
N GLY A 156 14.55 5.78 13.19
CA GLY A 156 15.67 6.51 12.59
C GLY A 156 16.69 6.89 13.64
N ILE A 157 17.95 7.07 13.25
CA ILE A 157 18.91 7.75 14.11
C ILE A 157 18.62 9.25 14.11
N ALA A 158 18.83 9.91 15.24
CA ALA A 158 18.74 11.36 15.28
C ALA A 158 19.91 11.97 14.46
N SER A 159 19.67 13.12 13.82
CA SER A 159 20.70 13.81 13.02
C SER A 159 21.97 14.15 13.83
N ARG A 160 21.82 14.38 15.14
CA ARG A 160 22.93 14.61 16.08
C ARG A 160 23.83 13.38 16.31
N ASP A 161 23.37 12.19 15.96
CA ASP A 161 24.10 10.93 16.16
C ASP A 161 24.94 10.53 14.92
N ALA A 162 25.06 11.42 13.93
CA ALA A 162 25.78 11.17 12.68
C ALA A 162 27.26 10.79 12.92
N GLU A 163 27.94 11.42 13.88
CA GLU A 163 29.34 11.08 14.21
C GLU A 163 29.46 9.71 14.88
N CYS A 164 28.50 9.36 15.75
CA CYS A 164 28.45 8.03 16.35
C CYS A 164 28.25 6.96 15.27
N PHE A 165 27.33 7.21 14.36
CA PHE A 165 27.10 6.34 13.20
C PHE A 165 28.36 6.22 12.32
N ALA A 166 28.99 7.32 11.97
CA ALA A 166 30.21 7.35 11.16
C ALA A 166 31.33 6.53 11.76
N ARG A 167 31.58 6.70 13.07
CA ARG A 167 32.60 5.96 13.83
C ARG A 167 32.33 4.45 13.81
N GLN A 168 31.09 4.04 14.04
CA GLN A 168 30.72 2.62 14.04
C GLN A 168 30.75 2.02 12.64
N LEU A 169 30.31 2.75 11.62
CA LEU A 169 30.41 2.33 10.23
C LEU A 169 31.87 2.10 9.80
N GLY A 170 32.80 2.95 10.25
CA GLY A 170 34.25 2.79 10.00
C GLY A 170 34.84 1.49 10.54
N GLN A 171 34.19 0.85 11.52
CA GLN A 171 34.59 -0.45 12.07
C GLN A 171 34.02 -1.63 11.27
N CYS A 172 33.01 -1.39 10.41
CA CYS A 172 32.34 -2.44 9.62
C CYS A 172 33.09 -2.72 8.32
N LYS A 173 33.57 -3.93 8.13
CA LYS A 173 34.37 -4.31 6.94
C LYS A 173 33.51 -4.91 5.81
N HIS A 174 32.35 -5.46 6.15
CA HIS A 174 31.50 -6.23 5.24
C HIS A 174 30.23 -5.50 4.81
N LEU A 175 30.05 -4.23 5.25
CA LEU A 175 28.88 -3.42 4.94
C LEU A 175 29.20 -2.32 3.94
N GLN A 176 28.17 -1.90 3.20
CA GLN A 176 28.20 -0.75 2.31
C GLN A 176 26.94 0.10 2.51
N LEU A 177 27.09 1.36 2.91
CA LEU A 177 26.00 2.32 2.86
C LEU A 177 25.68 2.61 1.39
N THR A 178 24.45 2.34 0.96
CA THR A 178 24.01 2.51 -0.42
C THR A 178 22.83 3.46 -0.56
N GLY A 179 22.30 3.96 0.53
CA GLY A 179 21.26 4.97 0.52
C GLY A 179 20.92 5.52 1.91
N ILE A 180 20.33 6.70 1.89
CA ILE A 180 19.84 7.41 3.08
C ILE A 180 18.43 7.93 2.86
N PHE A 181 17.58 7.84 3.88
CA PHE A 181 16.22 8.34 3.79
C PHE A 181 15.62 8.79 5.12
N SER A 182 14.58 9.58 5.01
CA SER A 182 13.65 9.86 6.11
C SER A 182 12.20 9.64 5.66
N HIS A 183 11.25 9.97 6.52
CA HIS A 183 9.82 9.85 6.22
C HIS A 183 9.06 11.04 6.80
N PHE A 184 8.30 11.70 5.96
CA PHE A 184 7.42 12.78 6.39
C PHE A 184 6.28 12.26 7.25
N ALA A 185 5.96 12.99 8.30
CA ALA A 185 4.76 12.76 9.10
C ALA A 185 3.50 13.20 8.33
N SER A 186 3.58 14.36 7.64
CA SER A 186 2.41 15.03 7.05
C SER A 186 2.73 15.74 5.74
N SER A 187 3.35 15.03 4.77
CA SER A 187 3.80 15.63 3.51
C SER A 187 2.71 16.26 2.63
N GLY A 188 1.44 15.93 2.87
CA GLY A 188 0.29 16.52 2.17
C GLY A 188 -0.30 17.76 2.83
N VAL A 189 0.28 18.24 3.94
CA VAL A 189 -0.22 19.42 4.67
C VAL A 189 0.60 20.65 4.29
N PHE A 190 -0.09 21.71 3.83
CA PHE A 190 0.49 22.96 3.35
C PHE A 190 -0.03 24.20 4.09
N THR A 191 -0.93 24.02 5.02
CA THR A 191 -1.46 25.10 5.86
C THR A 191 -0.38 25.65 6.78
N GLU A 192 -0.47 26.95 7.12
CA GLU A 192 0.41 27.61 8.09
C GLU A 192 0.06 27.19 9.54
N THR A 193 0.08 25.89 9.76
CA THR A 193 -0.14 25.24 11.06
C THR A 193 1.17 24.66 11.57
N ALA A 194 1.20 24.30 12.85
CA ALA A 194 2.34 23.57 13.42
C ALA A 194 2.70 22.30 12.63
N VAL A 195 1.71 21.63 12.03
CA VAL A 195 1.91 20.43 11.21
C VAL A 195 2.61 20.77 9.87
N GLY A 196 2.19 21.84 9.21
CA GLY A 196 2.84 22.31 7.96
C GLY A 196 4.26 22.79 8.22
N GLN A 197 4.50 23.50 9.32
CA GLN A 197 5.84 23.92 9.75
C GLN A 197 6.72 22.70 10.05
N GLN A 198 6.22 21.71 10.78
CA GLN A 198 6.95 20.46 11.06
C GLN A 198 7.43 19.78 9.76
N THR A 199 6.63 19.82 8.71
CA THR A 199 6.99 19.19 7.43
C THR A 199 8.18 19.91 6.77
N ARG A 200 8.22 21.25 6.80
CA ARG A 200 9.38 22.04 6.32
C ARG A 200 10.64 21.75 7.15
N GLU A 201 10.51 21.76 8.45
CA GLU A 201 11.62 21.42 9.36
C GLU A 201 12.14 19.99 9.15
N GLN A 202 11.26 19.02 8.84
CA GLN A 202 11.69 17.66 8.52
C GLN A 202 12.57 17.60 7.27
N GLU A 203 12.23 18.36 6.26
CA GLU A 203 13.01 18.46 5.03
C GLU A 203 14.39 19.08 5.29
N GLU A 204 14.45 20.23 5.97
CA GLU A 204 15.68 20.92 6.33
C GLU A 204 16.61 20.01 7.15
N ARG A 205 16.07 19.37 8.20
CA ARG A 205 16.83 18.43 9.05
C ARG A 205 17.35 17.24 8.26
N PHE A 206 16.60 16.77 7.27
CA PHE A 206 17.03 15.65 6.43
C PHE A 206 18.22 16.03 5.58
N TYR A 207 18.16 17.13 4.83
CA TYR A 207 19.27 17.56 3.99
C TYR A 207 20.49 17.99 4.81
N ALA A 208 20.30 18.63 5.96
CA ALA A 208 21.39 18.91 6.90
C ALA A 208 22.10 17.63 7.37
N ALA A 209 21.35 16.54 7.64
CA ALA A 209 21.95 15.25 8.00
C ALA A 209 22.72 14.62 6.82
N VAL A 210 22.23 14.76 5.59
CA VAL A 210 22.95 14.31 4.39
C VAL A 210 24.28 15.04 4.24
N GLU A 211 24.28 16.38 4.34
CA GLU A 211 25.50 17.20 4.22
C GLU A 211 26.50 16.92 5.36
N ARG A 212 26.01 16.68 6.58
CA ARG A 212 26.86 16.31 7.71
C ARG A 212 27.59 14.98 7.47
N LEU A 213 26.93 13.98 6.91
CA LEU A 213 27.59 12.71 6.56
C LEU A 213 28.64 12.93 5.46
N ARG A 214 28.34 13.73 4.45
CA ARG A 214 29.32 14.11 3.40
C ARG A 214 30.54 14.80 3.97
N ALA A 215 30.35 15.73 4.90
CA ALA A 215 31.44 16.42 5.60
C ALA A 215 32.32 15.46 6.42
N LEU A 216 31.76 14.33 6.89
CA LEU A 216 32.49 13.26 7.56
C LEU A 216 33.15 12.26 6.57
N GLY A 217 33.16 12.56 5.28
CA GLY A 217 33.75 11.70 4.23
C GLY A 217 32.90 10.46 3.89
N ILE A 218 31.61 10.44 4.29
CA ILE A 218 30.71 9.32 4.01
C ILE A 218 29.84 9.65 2.80
N ASP A 219 29.94 8.84 1.74
CA ASP A 219 28.99 8.88 0.64
C ASP A 219 27.64 8.31 1.10
N PRO A 220 26.56 9.12 1.13
CA PRO A 220 25.25 8.65 1.54
C PRO A 220 24.59 7.70 0.53
N GLY A 221 25.12 7.58 -0.68
CA GLY A 221 24.51 6.81 -1.78
C GLY A 221 23.20 7.44 -2.27
N ILE A 222 22.17 6.63 -2.48
CA ILE A 222 20.86 7.06 -2.98
C ILE A 222 20.12 7.86 -1.89
N VAL A 223 19.86 9.13 -2.16
CA VAL A 223 19.10 10.01 -1.26
C VAL A 223 17.61 9.94 -1.61
N HIS A 224 16.74 9.65 -0.64
CA HIS A 224 15.30 9.56 -0.90
C HIS A 224 14.41 9.99 0.28
N LEU A 225 13.51 10.94 0.03
CA LEU A 225 12.62 11.52 1.04
C LEU A 225 11.15 11.39 0.66
N ALA A 226 10.78 11.66 -0.60
CA ALA A 226 9.41 11.74 -1.07
C ALA A 226 8.64 10.41 -0.91
N ASN A 227 7.52 10.46 -0.20
CA ASN A 227 6.46 9.45 -0.17
C ASN A 227 5.35 9.80 -1.19
N SER A 228 4.24 9.06 -1.20
CA SER A 228 3.14 9.26 -2.16
C SER A 228 2.60 10.69 -2.23
N ALA A 229 2.43 11.37 -1.09
CA ALA A 229 1.95 12.77 -1.10
C ALA A 229 3.05 13.71 -1.61
N ALA A 230 4.26 13.60 -1.08
CA ALA A 230 5.39 14.44 -1.48
C ALA A 230 5.76 14.27 -2.97
N ILE A 231 5.57 13.10 -3.55
CA ILE A 231 5.77 12.90 -4.99
C ILE A 231 4.95 13.91 -5.80
N VAL A 232 3.71 14.16 -5.42
CA VAL A 232 2.81 15.03 -6.18
C VAL A 232 2.96 16.49 -5.81
N THR A 233 3.29 16.78 -4.55
CA THR A 233 3.15 18.12 -3.98
C THR A 233 4.46 18.79 -3.61
N ARG A 234 5.60 18.04 -3.56
CA ARG A 234 6.91 18.54 -3.13
C ARG A 234 8.03 18.04 -4.04
N PRO A 235 8.08 18.52 -5.31
CA PRO A 235 9.09 18.06 -6.29
C PRO A 235 10.53 18.30 -5.82
N GLU A 236 10.78 19.28 -4.98
CA GLU A 236 12.07 19.56 -4.36
C GLU A 236 12.61 18.40 -3.50
N THR A 237 11.71 17.51 -3.03
CA THR A 237 12.06 16.37 -2.17
C THR A 237 12.29 15.04 -2.91
N TRP A 238 12.19 15.03 -4.25
CA TRP A 238 12.33 13.79 -5.03
C TRP A 238 13.73 13.18 -4.94
N ALA A 239 14.76 14.02 -4.85
CA ALA A 239 16.17 13.63 -4.79
C ALA A 239 16.54 12.57 -5.84
N ASP A 240 17.12 11.42 -5.47
CA ASP A 240 17.55 10.36 -6.39
C ASP A 240 16.52 9.25 -6.59
N MET A 241 15.61 9.09 -5.64
CA MET A 241 14.61 8.01 -5.65
C MET A 241 13.34 8.43 -4.93
N VAL A 242 12.18 8.10 -5.50
CA VAL A 242 10.87 8.33 -4.89
C VAL A 242 10.24 7.01 -4.41
N ARG A 243 9.34 7.10 -3.41
CA ARG A 243 8.72 5.94 -2.77
C ARG A 243 7.20 5.94 -2.90
N PRO A 244 6.65 5.67 -4.08
CA PRO A 244 5.21 5.56 -4.26
C PRO A 244 4.65 4.33 -3.51
N GLY A 245 3.61 4.57 -2.73
CA GLY A 245 2.78 3.55 -2.08
C GLY A 245 1.34 3.67 -2.57
N ALA A 246 0.47 4.40 -1.88
CA ALA A 246 -0.95 4.53 -2.22
C ALA A 246 -1.21 4.91 -3.69
N ILE A 247 -0.38 5.78 -4.26
CA ILE A 247 -0.52 6.22 -5.66
C ILE A 247 -0.25 5.09 -6.68
N LEU A 248 0.55 4.07 -6.35
CA LEU A 248 0.69 2.88 -7.20
C LEU A 248 -0.63 2.12 -7.32
N TYR A 249 -1.41 2.12 -6.25
CA TYR A 249 -2.70 1.39 -6.18
C TYR A 249 -3.88 2.24 -6.63
N GLY A 250 -3.62 3.45 -7.15
CA GLY A 250 -4.61 4.30 -7.80
C GLY A 250 -5.29 5.31 -6.89
N TYR A 251 -4.69 5.65 -5.74
CA TYR A 251 -5.31 6.56 -4.79
C TYR A 251 -4.34 7.63 -4.30
N HIS A 252 -4.73 8.88 -4.45
CA HIS A 252 -4.05 9.98 -3.80
C HIS A 252 -4.27 9.92 -2.29
N PRO A 253 -3.26 10.24 -1.47
CA PRO A 253 -3.43 10.41 -0.02
C PRO A 253 -4.28 11.65 0.29
N GLY A 254 -4.57 11.89 1.56
CA GLY A 254 -5.21 13.13 2.00
C GLY A 254 -4.29 14.33 1.81
N TYR A 255 -4.86 15.47 1.45
CA TYR A 255 -4.20 16.77 1.36
C TYR A 255 -4.94 17.80 2.21
N ASP A 256 -4.21 18.78 2.70
CA ASP A 256 -4.73 19.92 3.44
C ASP A 256 -3.98 21.18 2.98
N PRO A 257 -4.68 22.15 2.35
CA PRO A 257 -6.13 22.19 2.14
C PRO A 257 -6.61 21.14 1.12
N VAL A 258 -7.90 20.79 1.21
CA VAL A 258 -8.50 19.70 0.41
C VAL A 258 -8.51 19.97 -1.10
N GLU A 259 -8.47 21.23 -1.50
CA GLU A 259 -8.42 21.69 -2.89
C GLU A 259 -7.18 21.19 -3.64
N LEU A 260 -6.07 21.00 -2.92
CA LEU A 260 -4.84 20.41 -3.48
C LEU A 260 -5.03 19.01 -4.04
N ARG A 261 -6.10 18.34 -3.64
CA ARG A 261 -6.43 17.02 -4.13
C ARG A 261 -6.84 17.05 -5.60
N ASP A 262 -7.71 17.99 -5.98
CA ASP A 262 -8.18 18.11 -7.37
C ASP A 262 -7.01 18.48 -8.29
N GLU A 263 -6.09 19.30 -7.81
CA GLU A 263 -4.85 19.60 -8.53
C GLU A 263 -3.95 18.37 -8.65
N ALA A 264 -3.80 17.60 -7.58
CA ALA A 264 -3.00 16.38 -7.58
C ALA A 264 -3.57 15.35 -8.55
N GLU A 265 -4.89 15.15 -8.57
CA GLU A 265 -5.58 14.24 -9.48
C GLU A 265 -5.43 14.68 -10.96
N LYS A 266 -5.41 16.00 -11.24
CA LYS A 266 -5.13 16.52 -12.58
C LYS A 266 -3.67 16.36 -13.00
N LYS A 267 -2.72 16.61 -12.08
CA LYS A 267 -1.27 16.49 -12.33
C LYS A 267 -0.83 15.05 -12.53
N LEU A 268 -1.42 14.13 -11.79
CA LEU A 268 -1.08 12.71 -11.83
C LEU A 268 -2.38 11.87 -11.81
N PRO A 269 -3.04 11.68 -12.96
CA PRO A 269 -4.23 10.85 -13.05
C PRO A 269 -3.88 9.37 -12.80
N LEU A 270 -4.63 8.74 -11.90
CA LEU A 270 -4.38 7.37 -11.44
C LEU A 270 -5.60 6.48 -11.69
N LYS A 271 -5.38 5.18 -11.84
CA LYS A 271 -6.42 4.17 -12.02
C LYS A 271 -6.50 3.27 -10.78
N PRO A 272 -7.68 3.11 -10.15
CA PRO A 272 -7.88 2.12 -9.10
C PRO A 272 -7.47 0.72 -9.56
N VAL A 273 -6.71 0.01 -8.71
CA VAL A 273 -6.14 -1.29 -9.08
C VAL A 273 -7.01 -2.45 -8.60
N MET A 274 -7.72 -2.31 -7.46
CA MET A 274 -8.54 -3.38 -6.88
C MET A 274 -10.03 -3.09 -6.99
N SER A 275 -10.79 -4.13 -7.36
CA SER A 275 -12.25 -4.21 -7.15
C SER A 275 -12.56 -5.40 -6.26
N LEU A 276 -13.19 -5.17 -5.11
CA LEU A 276 -13.68 -6.24 -4.22
C LEU A 276 -15.10 -6.57 -4.61
N ARG A 277 -15.35 -7.83 -4.95
CA ARG A 277 -16.63 -8.32 -5.51
C ARG A 277 -17.18 -9.46 -4.70
N SER A 278 -18.52 -9.54 -4.63
CA SER A 278 -19.22 -10.66 -4.04
C SER A 278 -20.52 -10.96 -4.80
N LYS A 279 -20.93 -12.22 -4.82
CA LYS A 279 -22.24 -12.61 -5.39
C LYS A 279 -23.35 -12.52 -4.36
N ILE A 280 -24.54 -12.19 -4.85
CA ILE A 280 -25.79 -12.38 -4.09
C ILE A 280 -26.05 -13.88 -3.99
N ILE A 281 -26.17 -14.42 -2.77
CA ILE A 281 -26.44 -15.83 -2.49
C ILE A 281 -27.87 -16.07 -2.02
N SER A 282 -28.60 -15.03 -1.60
CA SER A 282 -29.98 -15.11 -1.19
C SER A 282 -30.70 -13.80 -1.46
N LEU A 283 -32.00 -13.89 -1.76
CA LEU A 283 -32.92 -12.75 -1.87
C LEU A 283 -34.16 -13.05 -1.03
N ARG A 284 -34.61 -12.10 -0.24
CA ARG A 284 -35.77 -12.22 0.62
C ARG A 284 -36.64 -10.97 0.54
N SER A 285 -37.94 -11.15 0.40
CA SER A 285 -38.92 -10.09 0.61
C SER A 285 -39.32 -10.06 2.09
N VAL A 286 -39.35 -8.87 2.67
CA VAL A 286 -39.68 -8.62 4.07
C VAL A 286 -40.76 -7.53 4.14
N PRO A 287 -41.73 -7.60 5.09
CA PRO A 287 -42.73 -6.56 5.26
C PRO A 287 -42.11 -5.31 5.90
N ALA A 288 -42.83 -4.19 5.85
CA ALA A 288 -42.52 -3.02 6.68
C ALA A 288 -42.51 -3.42 8.16
N GLY A 289 -41.62 -2.84 8.95
CA GLY A 289 -41.42 -3.17 10.37
C GLY A 289 -40.55 -4.38 10.65
N ALA A 290 -40.10 -5.14 9.63
CA ALA A 290 -39.21 -6.28 9.83
C ALA A 290 -37.81 -5.81 10.23
N GLY A 291 -37.26 -6.45 11.27
CA GLY A 291 -35.86 -6.26 11.69
C GLY A 291 -34.89 -7.04 10.78
N ILE A 292 -33.76 -6.43 10.40
CA ILE A 292 -32.76 -7.03 9.53
C ILE A 292 -31.46 -7.26 10.31
N GLY A 293 -30.98 -8.49 10.31
CA GLY A 293 -29.70 -8.89 10.88
C GLY A 293 -29.68 -8.91 12.42
N TYR A 294 -28.48 -8.90 12.99
CA TYR A 294 -28.28 -8.89 14.44
C TYR A 294 -28.93 -7.67 15.08
N ASP A 295 -29.52 -7.84 16.25
CA ASP A 295 -30.13 -6.81 17.10
C ASP A 295 -31.21 -6.00 16.40
N SER A 296 -31.72 -6.48 15.23
CA SER A 296 -32.61 -5.69 14.38
C SER A 296 -32.11 -4.27 14.14
N ALA A 297 -30.80 -4.13 13.98
CA ALA A 297 -30.12 -2.84 13.86
C ALA A 297 -30.54 -2.02 12.64
N PHE A 298 -31.29 -2.63 11.72
CA PHE A 298 -32.05 -1.97 10.67
C PHE A 298 -33.47 -2.48 10.69
N VAL A 299 -34.43 -1.56 10.57
CA VAL A 299 -35.87 -1.91 10.47
C VAL A 299 -36.37 -1.41 9.14
N ALA A 300 -36.96 -2.33 8.35
CA ALA A 300 -37.49 -2.00 7.03
C ALA A 300 -38.67 -1.00 7.15
N GLN A 301 -38.55 0.17 6.53
CA GLN A 301 -39.59 1.20 6.62
C GLN A 301 -40.72 1.00 5.61
N ARG A 302 -40.56 0.12 4.66
CA ARG A 302 -41.51 -0.29 3.62
C ARG A 302 -41.33 -1.76 3.31
N PRO A 303 -42.26 -2.42 2.60
CA PRO A 303 -42.00 -3.73 2.03
C PRO A 303 -40.70 -3.68 1.24
N SER A 304 -39.71 -4.48 1.62
CA SER A 304 -38.33 -4.39 1.12
C SER A 304 -37.85 -5.73 0.61
N ARG A 305 -36.91 -5.67 -0.33
CA ARG A 305 -36.22 -6.82 -0.91
C ARG A 305 -34.75 -6.80 -0.49
N ILE A 306 -34.36 -7.77 0.30
CA ILE A 306 -33.05 -7.85 0.92
C ILE A 306 -32.19 -8.89 0.22
N GLY A 307 -31.05 -8.44 -0.32
CA GLY A 307 -29.98 -9.30 -0.88
C GLY A 307 -28.95 -9.66 0.20
N VAL A 308 -28.47 -10.89 0.16
CA VAL A 308 -27.36 -11.35 1.02
C VAL A 308 -26.14 -11.62 0.18
N LEU A 309 -25.07 -10.90 0.45
CA LEU A 309 -23.75 -11.11 -0.17
C LEU A 309 -22.94 -12.14 0.61
N ALA A 310 -22.20 -13.00 -0.08
CA ALA A 310 -21.33 -14.01 0.52
C ALA A 310 -19.97 -13.42 0.96
N ALA A 311 -19.98 -12.26 1.57
CA ALA A 311 -18.79 -11.56 2.06
C ALA A 311 -19.13 -10.80 3.34
N GLY A 312 -18.27 -10.86 4.35
CA GLY A 312 -18.43 -10.18 5.62
C GLY A 312 -17.10 -9.61 6.15
N TYR A 313 -17.05 -9.28 7.46
CA TYR A 313 -15.84 -8.68 8.01
C TYR A 313 -14.64 -9.64 8.02
N GLY A 314 -14.84 -10.95 8.00
CA GLY A 314 -13.80 -11.95 7.83
C GLY A 314 -13.16 -11.93 6.43
N ASP A 315 -13.80 -11.31 5.44
CA ASP A 315 -13.29 -11.11 4.09
C ASP A 315 -12.65 -9.74 3.90
N GLY A 316 -12.80 -8.83 4.88
CA GLY A 316 -12.25 -7.48 4.83
C GLY A 316 -13.28 -6.38 4.60
N ILE A 317 -14.59 -6.69 4.73
CA ILE A 317 -15.63 -5.66 4.74
C ILE A 317 -15.72 -5.08 6.15
N HIS A 318 -15.33 -3.81 6.32
CA HIS A 318 -15.37 -3.19 7.64
C HIS A 318 -16.78 -3.21 8.25
N ARG A 319 -16.88 -3.69 9.50
CA ARG A 319 -18.18 -3.80 10.21
C ARG A 319 -18.88 -2.45 10.36
N SER A 320 -18.12 -1.36 10.42
CA SER A 320 -18.60 0.03 10.48
C SER A 320 -19.33 0.51 9.21
N LEU A 321 -19.29 -0.25 8.11
CA LEU A 321 -20.08 0.01 6.91
C LEU A 321 -21.56 -0.36 7.09
N GLY A 322 -21.93 -1.16 8.10
CA GLY A 322 -23.32 -1.46 8.42
C GLY A 322 -24.15 -0.20 8.61
N ASN A 323 -25.30 -0.11 7.94
CA ASN A 323 -26.21 1.05 7.89
C ASN A 323 -25.59 2.37 7.38
N ARG A 324 -24.37 2.35 6.82
CA ARG A 324 -23.66 3.54 6.34
C ARG A 324 -23.11 3.40 4.92
N GLY A 325 -22.71 2.20 4.57
CA GLY A 325 -22.08 1.91 3.28
C GLY A 325 -23.08 1.61 2.19
N ASN A 326 -22.56 1.56 0.97
CA ASN A 326 -23.26 1.09 -0.20
C ASN A 326 -22.38 0.09 -0.95
N VAL A 327 -23.00 -0.74 -1.77
CA VAL A 327 -22.33 -1.51 -2.81
C VAL A 327 -22.88 -1.10 -4.17
N LEU A 328 -22.11 -1.35 -5.21
CA LEU A 328 -22.56 -1.14 -6.59
C LEU A 328 -23.14 -2.46 -7.12
N LEU A 329 -24.37 -2.44 -7.60
CA LEU A 329 -25.09 -3.60 -8.14
C LEU A 329 -25.86 -3.19 -9.39
N ASN A 330 -25.59 -3.84 -10.52
CA ASN A 330 -26.27 -3.56 -11.79
C ASN A 330 -26.27 -2.06 -12.16
N GLY A 331 -25.15 -1.35 -11.89
CA GLY A 331 -24.99 0.07 -12.17
C GLY A 331 -25.66 1.02 -11.17
N LYS A 332 -26.29 0.52 -10.11
CA LYS A 332 -26.94 1.30 -9.05
C LYS A 332 -26.29 1.07 -7.70
N LEU A 333 -26.41 2.05 -6.80
CA LEU A 333 -25.97 1.89 -5.41
C LEU A 333 -27.06 1.17 -4.60
N ALA A 334 -26.70 0.09 -3.92
CA ALA A 334 -27.54 -0.64 -2.97
C ALA A 334 -27.01 -0.40 -1.56
N PRO A 335 -27.84 0.15 -0.63
CA PRO A 335 -27.42 0.39 0.75
C PRO A 335 -27.09 -0.92 1.48
N ILE A 336 -26.03 -0.90 2.30
CA ILE A 336 -25.77 -1.95 3.28
C ILE A 336 -26.70 -1.73 4.47
N VAL A 337 -27.47 -2.74 4.82
CA VAL A 337 -28.49 -2.68 5.88
C VAL A 337 -28.19 -3.68 6.99
N GLY A 338 -28.38 -3.24 8.24
CA GLY A 338 -28.08 -4.02 9.43
C GLY A 338 -26.58 -4.15 9.72
N ILE A 339 -26.26 -4.97 10.72
CA ILE A 339 -24.88 -5.24 11.14
C ILE A 339 -24.25 -6.25 10.17
N ILE A 340 -23.06 -5.92 9.67
CA ILE A 340 -22.24 -6.85 8.86
C ILE A 340 -21.77 -7.99 9.77
N SER A 341 -22.00 -9.23 9.35
CA SER A 341 -21.54 -10.42 10.06
C SER A 341 -20.17 -10.89 9.55
N MET A 342 -19.65 -11.97 10.12
CA MET A 342 -18.32 -12.49 9.74
C MET A 342 -18.24 -12.86 8.25
N ASP A 343 -19.30 -13.47 7.72
CA ASP A 343 -19.28 -14.15 6.42
C ASP A 343 -20.28 -13.60 5.41
N VAL A 344 -21.23 -12.74 5.85
CA VAL A 344 -22.28 -12.19 4.98
C VAL A 344 -22.59 -10.73 5.29
N THR A 345 -23.05 -10.03 4.26
CA THR A 345 -23.51 -8.63 4.32
C THR A 345 -24.88 -8.54 3.67
N MET A 346 -25.84 -7.88 4.34
CA MET A 346 -27.17 -7.61 3.80
C MET A 346 -27.17 -6.27 3.08
N ILE A 347 -27.87 -6.23 1.95
CA ILE A 347 -28.05 -5.02 1.12
C ILE A 347 -29.55 -4.85 0.77
N ASP A 348 -30.02 -3.63 0.75
CA ASP A 348 -31.36 -3.32 0.26
C ASP A 348 -31.34 -3.19 -1.26
N VAL A 349 -32.04 -4.07 -1.95
CA VAL A 349 -32.17 -4.10 -3.41
C VAL A 349 -33.58 -3.81 -3.88
N THR A 350 -34.42 -3.22 -3.03
CA THR A 350 -35.83 -2.92 -3.32
C THR A 350 -35.99 -2.13 -4.63
N ASP A 351 -35.14 -1.12 -4.83
CA ASP A 351 -35.17 -0.25 -6.01
C ASP A 351 -34.32 -0.78 -7.19
N ILE A 352 -33.86 -2.04 -7.10
CA ILE A 352 -33.10 -2.75 -8.14
C ILE A 352 -33.87 -4.00 -8.54
N GLU A 353 -34.94 -3.82 -9.26
CA GLU A 353 -35.88 -4.92 -9.66
C GLU A 353 -35.15 -6.06 -10.39
N SER A 354 -34.12 -5.71 -11.20
CA SER A 354 -33.31 -6.67 -11.95
C SER A 354 -32.43 -7.56 -11.07
N ALA A 355 -32.28 -7.25 -9.77
CA ALA A 355 -31.40 -8.01 -8.88
C ALA A 355 -31.85 -9.47 -8.75
N LYS A 356 -30.92 -10.41 -8.91
CA LYS A 356 -31.14 -11.86 -8.79
C LYS A 356 -29.99 -12.55 -8.08
N ILE A 357 -30.27 -13.76 -7.59
CA ILE A 357 -29.21 -14.61 -7.02
C ILE A 357 -28.17 -14.91 -8.10
N GLY A 358 -26.89 -14.78 -7.71
CA GLY A 358 -25.75 -14.91 -8.61
C GLY A 358 -25.25 -13.60 -9.16
N ASP A 359 -26.00 -12.50 -9.09
CA ASP A 359 -25.51 -11.18 -9.48
C ASP A 359 -24.30 -10.75 -8.66
N VAL A 360 -23.40 -10.02 -9.29
CA VAL A 360 -22.14 -9.55 -8.70
C VAL A 360 -22.32 -8.13 -8.17
N ALA A 361 -22.13 -7.97 -6.88
CA ALA A 361 -22.01 -6.66 -6.25
C ALA A 361 -20.53 -6.28 -6.10
N THR A 362 -20.22 -5.01 -6.36
CA THR A 362 -18.88 -4.42 -6.14
C THR A 362 -18.92 -3.61 -4.85
N ILE A 363 -18.12 -4.06 -3.86
CA ILE A 363 -18.02 -3.44 -2.53
C ILE A 363 -17.21 -2.15 -2.59
N HIS A 364 -16.13 -2.16 -3.37
CA HIS A 364 -15.38 -1.00 -3.83
C HIS A 364 -14.64 -1.34 -5.13
N GLY A 365 -14.32 -0.35 -5.93
CA GLY A 365 -13.63 -0.51 -7.20
C GLY A 365 -14.48 -0.11 -8.40
N THR A 366 -14.25 -0.72 -9.56
CA THR A 366 -14.90 -0.39 -10.83
C THR A 366 -15.84 -1.52 -11.25
N ASP A 367 -16.97 -1.17 -11.88
CA ASP A 367 -17.92 -2.08 -12.48
C ASP A 367 -18.42 -1.50 -13.82
N GLY A 368 -17.81 -1.92 -14.93
CA GLY A 368 -18.01 -1.29 -16.22
C GLY A 368 -17.64 0.21 -16.17
N LYS A 369 -18.60 1.08 -16.49
CA LYS A 369 -18.44 2.54 -16.42
C LYS A 369 -18.67 3.13 -15.02
N HIS A 370 -19.15 2.33 -14.08
CA HIS A 370 -19.49 2.80 -12.74
C HIS A 370 -18.31 2.57 -11.79
N VAL A 371 -18.13 3.49 -10.85
CA VAL A 371 -17.02 3.45 -9.89
C VAL A 371 -17.53 3.72 -8.48
N LEU A 372 -17.20 2.86 -7.55
CA LEU A 372 -17.33 3.08 -6.12
C LEU A 372 -15.91 3.09 -5.52
N PRO A 373 -15.24 4.26 -5.49
CA PRO A 373 -13.82 4.30 -5.16
C PRO A 373 -13.56 3.96 -3.70
N ALA A 374 -12.52 3.16 -3.43
CA ALA A 374 -12.17 2.73 -2.07
C ALA A 374 -11.90 3.91 -1.11
N ASN A 375 -11.38 5.04 -1.60
CA ASN A 375 -11.19 6.23 -0.78
C ASN A 375 -12.51 6.89 -0.32
N ARG A 376 -13.58 6.79 -1.12
CA ARG A 376 -14.92 7.25 -0.72
C ARG A 376 -15.49 6.32 0.36
N VAL A 377 -15.35 5.01 0.16
CA VAL A 377 -15.79 3.99 1.13
C VAL A 377 -15.04 4.16 2.46
N ALA A 378 -13.71 4.29 2.43
CA ALA A 378 -12.90 4.50 3.62
C ALA A 378 -13.32 5.75 4.41
N ARG A 379 -13.52 6.88 3.72
CA ARG A 379 -13.97 8.13 4.37
C ARG A 379 -15.33 8.02 5.02
N SER A 380 -16.27 7.25 4.46
CA SER A 380 -17.61 7.09 5.05
C SER A 380 -17.60 6.44 6.44
N ILE A 381 -16.49 5.77 6.79
CA ILE A 381 -16.29 5.10 8.07
C ILE A 381 -15.12 5.68 8.89
N GLY A 382 -14.59 6.83 8.48
CA GLY A 382 -13.54 7.54 9.24
C GLY A 382 -12.16 6.89 9.17
N THR A 383 -11.86 6.10 8.11
CA THR A 383 -10.54 5.49 7.93
C THR A 383 -9.85 5.93 6.65
N VAL A 384 -8.64 5.44 6.41
CA VAL A 384 -7.83 5.72 5.22
C VAL A 384 -7.94 4.59 4.19
N THR A 385 -7.73 4.91 2.92
CA THR A 385 -7.83 3.96 1.81
C THR A 385 -6.94 2.73 1.99
N SER A 386 -5.72 2.92 2.49
CA SER A 386 -4.79 1.81 2.71
C SER A 386 -5.26 0.84 3.79
N ASP A 387 -5.96 1.31 4.81
CA ASP A 387 -6.56 0.44 5.84
C ASP A 387 -7.65 -0.44 5.21
N LEU A 388 -8.57 0.17 4.44
CA LEU A 388 -9.62 -0.56 3.74
C LEU A 388 -9.06 -1.64 2.80
N LEU A 389 -8.04 -1.30 2.01
CA LEU A 389 -7.44 -2.22 1.04
C LEU A 389 -6.67 -3.36 1.72
N CYS A 390 -5.90 -3.05 2.78
CA CYS A 390 -5.15 -4.05 3.53
C CYS A 390 -6.05 -5.00 4.33
N ALA A 391 -7.28 -4.58 4.66
CA ALA A 391 -8.25 -5.42 5.35
C ALA A 391 -8.73 -6.63 4.53
N VAL A 392 -8.60 -6.60 3.19
CA VAL A 392 -8.95 -7.74 2.33
C VAL A 392 -8.12 -8.95 2.72
N SER A 393 -8.77 -9.92 3.39
CA SER A 393 -8.11 -11.03 4.05
C SER A 393 -7.53 -12.05 3.06
N GLN A 394 -6.62 -12.91 3.55
CA GLN A 394 -5.98 -13.94 2.70
C GLN A 394 -6.97 -15.00 2.21
N ARG A 395 -8.14 -15.16 2.85
CA ARG A 395 -9.17 -16.10 2.42
C ARG A 395 -9.92 -15.64 1.17
N VAL A 396 -9.80 -14.35 0.80
CA VAL A 396 -10.36 -13.80 -0.44
C VAL A 396 -9.38 -14.06 -1.57
N PRO A 397 -9.71 -14.84 -2.61
CA PRO A 397 -8.80 -15.05 -3.74
C PRO A 397 -8.58 -13.78 -4.54
N ARG A 398 -7.34 -13.57 -5.00
CA ARG A 398 -6.99 -12.48 -5.92
C ARG A 398 -7.03 -13.00 -7.34
N ARG A 399 -7.84 -12.37 -8.19
CA ARG A 399 -7.91 -12.64 -9.63
C ARG A 399 -7.21 -11.52 -10.37
N TYR A 400 -6.08 -11.85 -10.96
CA TYR A 400 -5.28 -10.87 -11.71
C TYR A 400 -5.78 -10.74 -13.13
N VAL A 401 -6.12 -9.50 -13.53
CA VAL A 401 -6.60 -9.16 -14.87
C VAL A 401 -5.63 -8.15 -15.52
N ARG A 402 -5.65 -8.13 -16.86
CA ARG A 402 -4.78 -7.25 -17.66
C ARG A 402 -5.36 -5.86 -17.80
#